data_732844e6b43d9407477b08fe626b7166
#
_entry.id   732844e6b43d9407477b08fe626b7166
#
_cell.length_a   1.000
_cell.length_b   1.000
_cell.length_c   1.000
_cell.angle_alpha   90.00
_cell.angle_beta   90.00
_cell.angle_gamma   90.00
#
_symmetry.space_group_name_H-M   'P 1'
#
loop_
_entity.id
_entity.type
_entity.pdbx_description
1 polymer ?
#
loop_
_entity_poly.entity_id
_entity_poly.type
_entity_poly.pdbx_seq_one_letter_code
_entity_poly.pdbx_strand_id
1 'polypeptide(L)' 'MANEQNQTITIDGVEYNVADLSENARNQVVNLRVTDAEIEKLKQQLAIFQTARTAYAKALSEELPKKH' A
#
# COMPACT_ATOMS: atom_id res chain seq x y z
N MET A 1 -21.53 -22.40 8.49
CA MET A 1 -22.13 -21.22 8.96
C MET A 1 -21.19 -20.08 8.91
N ALA A 2 -21.58 -19.09 8.26
CA ALA A 2 -20.71 -17.94 8.11
C ALA A 2 -20.40 -17.32 9.47
N ASN A 3 -19.21 -16.86 9.63
CA ASN A 3 -18.77 -16.26 10.87
C ASN A 3 -18.53 -14.77 10.71
N GLU A 4 -19.30 -14.18 9.82
CA GLU A 4 -19.15 -12.75 9.56
C GLU A 4 -19.35 -11.94 10.82
N GLN A 5 -20.19 -12.43 11.70
CA GLN A 5 -20.46 -11.73 12.95
C GLN A 5 -19.26 -11.75 13.88
N ASN A 6 -18.34 -12.66 13.62
CA ASN A 6 -17.16 -12.80 14.48
C ASN A 6 -15.95 -12.11 13.91
N GLN A 7 -16.13 -11.38 12.83
CA GLN A 7 -15.02 -10.63 12.25
C GLN A 7 -14.68 -9.46 13.12
N THR A 8 -13.41 -9.27 13.35
CA THR A 8 -12.93 -8.16 14.15
C THR A 8 -11.88 -7.40 13.35
N ILE A 9 -11.70 -6.15 13.71
CA ILE A 9 -10.64 -5.32 13.17
C ILE A 9 -9.98 -4.60 14.33
N THR A 10 -8.72 -4.27 14.15
CA THR A 10 -7.96 -3.54 15.15
C THR A 10 -7.72 -2.13 14.64
N ILE A 11 -8.16 -1.15 15.39
CA ILE A 11 -7.99 0.26 15.06
C ILE A 11 -7.30 0.92 16.24
N ASP A 12 -6.13 1.49 15.97
CA ASP A 12 -5.35 2.17 17.02
C ASP A 12 -5.11 1.28 18.23
N GLY A 13 -4.87 -0.01 17.97
CA GLY A 13 -4.58 -0.95 19.02
C GLY A 13 -5.79 -1.49 19.75
N VAL A 14 -7.00 -1.10 19.36
CA VAL A 14 -8.22 -1.58 19.99
C VAL A 14 -8.98 -2.45 18.99
N GLU A 15 -9.40 -3.61 19.47
CA GLU A 15 -10.11 -4.55 18.62
C GLU A 15 -11.61 -4.27 18.68
N TYR A 16 -12.23 -4.19 17.52
CA TYR A 16 -13.67 -3.97 17.40
C TYR A 16 -14.30 -5.11 16.63
N ASN A 17 -15.51 -5.46 17.02
CA ASN A 17 -16.30 -6.41 16.26
C ASN A 17 -16.97 -5.63 15.11
N VAL A 18 -16.78 -6.11 13.90
CA VAL A 18 -17.31 -5.40 12.71
C VAL A 18 -18.82 -5.24 12.82
N ALA A 19 -19.49 -6.24 13.39
CA ALA A 19 -20.95 -6.17 13.51
C ALA A 19 -21.42 -5.05 14.44
N ASP A 20 -20.55 -4.59 15.33
CA ASP A 20 -20.89 -3.54 16.27
C ASP A 20 -20.67 -2.15 15.72
N LEU A 21 -20.09 -2.05 14.53
CA LEU A 21 -19.79 -0.76 13.93
C LEU A 21 -21.01 -0.22 13.21
N SER A 22 -21.17 1.10 13.24
CA SER A 22 -22.19 1.75 12.45
C SER A 22 -21.92 1.52 10.96
N GLU A 23 -22.94 1.78 10.16
CA GLU A 23 -22.77 1.66 8.72
C GLU A 23 -21.70 2.62 8.21
N ASN A 24 -21.70 3.85 8.74
CA ASN A 24 -20.67 4.80 8.35
C ASN A 24 -19.30 4.31 8.72
N ALA A 25 -19.14 3.73 9.92
CA ALA A 25 -17.85 3.24 10.34
C ALA A 25 -17.39 2.09 9.43
N ARG A 26 -18.31 1.20 9.07
CA ARG A 26 -17.95 0.10 8.18
C ARG A 26 -17.53 0.61 6.81
N ASN A 27 -18.21 1.63 6.32
CA ASN A 27 -17.83 2.23 5.04
C ASN A 27 -16.42 2.80 5.10
N GLN A 28 -16.06 3.44 6.21
CA GLN A 28 -14.72 3.98 6.36
C GLN A 28 -13.68 2.87 6.45
N VAL A 29 -14.02 1.75 7.06
CA VAL A 29 -13.10 0.61 7.10
C VAL A 29 -12.82 0.11 5.69
N VAL A 30 -13.87 0.01 4.87
CA VAL A 30 -13.69 -0.40 3.48
C VAL A 30 -12.81 0.59 2.74
N ASN A 31 -13.08 1.88 2.93
CA ASN A 31 -12.30 2.91 2.26
C ASN A 31 -10.82 2.84 2.66
N LEU A 32 -10.56 2.62 3.95
CA LEU A 32 -9.19 2.47 4.42
C LEU A 32 -8.51 1.27 3.79
N ARG A 33 -9.21 0.14 3.72
CA ARG A 33 -8.63 -1.06 3.14
C ARG A 33 -8.29 -0.87 1.67
N VAL A 34 -9.20 -0.24 0.94
CA VAL A 34 -8.95 0.02 -0.47
C VAL A 34 -7.76 0.96 -0.63
N THR A 35 -7.73 2.01 0.18
CA THR A 35 -6.66 2.99 0.10
C THR A 35 -5.32 2.37 0.47
N ASP A 36 -5.29 1.55 1.53
CA ASP A 36 -4.05 0.89 1.93
C ASP A 36 -3.55 -0.05 0.85
N ALA A 37 -4.46 -0.75 0.19
CA ALA A 37 -4.07 -1.64 -0.90
C ALA A 37 -3.47 -0.85 -2.05
N GLU A 38 -4.03 0.31 -2.37
CA GLU A 38 -3.48 1.16 -3.41
C GLU A 38 -2.11 1.69 -3.04
N ILE A 39 -1.93 2.06 -1.78
CA ILE A 39 -0.63 2.53 -1.32
C ILE A 39 0.42 1.45 -1.48
N GLU A 40 0.09 0.21 -1.10
CA GLU A 40 1.03 -0.89 -1.26
C GLU A 40 1.39 -1.11 -2.72
N LYS A 41 0.39 -1.03 -3.58
CA LYS A 41 0.61 -1.19 -5.01
C LYS A 41 1.53 -0.11 -5.55
N LEU A 42 1.30 1.13 -5.11
CA LEU A 42 2.14 2.25 -5.55
C LEU A 42 3.55 2.12 -5.02
N LYS A 43 3.71 1.61 -3.81
CA LYS A 43 5.05 1.37 -3.26
C LYS A 43 5.81 0.35 -4.10
N GLN A 44 5.12 -0.70 -4.52
CA GLN A 44 5.74 -1.70 -5.37
C GLN A 44 6.14 -1.13 -6.71
N GLN A 45 5.26 -0.31 -7.29
CA GLN A 45 5.57 0.34 -8.55
C GLN A 45 6.74 1.29 -8.39
N LEU A 46 6.77 2.03 -7.28
CA LEU A 46 7.87 2.94 -7.02
C LEU A 46 9.19 2.18 -6.95
N ALA A 47 9.21 1.04 -6.28
CA ALA A 47 10.42 0.24 -6.17
C ALA A 47 10.93 -0.22 -7.54
N ILE A 48 9.99 -0.64 -8.39
CA ILE A 48 10.33 -1.07 -9.74
C ILE A 48 10.96 0.08 -10.52
N PHE A 49 10.35 1.25 -10.45
CA PHE A 49 10.85 2.39 -11.19
C PHE A 49 12.15 2.93 -10.62
N GLN A 50 12.34 2.82 -9.32
CA GLN A 50 13.62 3.21 -8.72
C GLN A 50 14.74 2.29 -9.19
N THR A 51 14.47 1.01 -9.31
CA THR A 51 15.44 0.07 -9.84
C THR A 51 15.77 0.42 -11.29
N ALA A 52 14.74 0.70 -12.07
CA ALA A 52 14.95 1.08 -13.47
C ALA A 52 15.75 2.37 -13.58
N ARG A 53 15.45 3.34 -12.72
CA ARG A 53 16.17 4.60 -12.74
C ARG A 53 17.65 4.40 -12.46
N THR A 54 17.95 3.56 -11.47
CA THR A 54 19.34 3.27 -11.14
C THR A 54 20.07 2.62 -12.32
N ALA A 55 19.40 1.68 -12.98
CA ALA A 55 19.98 1.00 -14.14
C ALA A 55 20.22 1.99 -15.28
N TYR A 56 19.24 2.84 -15.54
CA TYR A 56 19.38 3.82 -16.62
C TYR A 56 20.46 4.85 -16.31
N ALA A 57 20.54 5.29 -15.06
CA ALA A 57 21.56 6.25 -14.66
C ALA A 57 22.97 5.66 -14.84
N LYS A 58 23.10 4.38 -14.50
CA LYS A 58 24.39 3.71 -14.69
C LYS A 58 24.72 3.60 -16.16
N ALA A 59 23.75 3.19 -16.96
CA ALA A 59 23.98 3.07 -18.41
C ALA A 59 24.35 4.41 -19.01
N LEU A 60 23.66 5.46 -18.59
CA LEU A 60 24.00 6.80 -19.09
C LEU A 60 25.41 7.19 -18.71
N SER A 61 25.78 6.94 -17.44
CA SER A 61 27.11 7.28 -16.95
C SER A 61 28.20 6.62 -17.81
N GLU A 62 27.96 5.40 -18.24
CA GLU A 62 28.94 4.66 -19.04
C GLU A 62 29.03 5.21 -20.47
N GLU A 63 28.01 5.91 -20.92
CA GLU A 63 28.00 6.47 -22.28
C GLU A 63 28.43 7.91 -22.34
N LEU A 64 28.64 8.54 -21.20
CA LEU A 64 29.01 9.94 -21.19
C LEU A 64 30.48 10.09 -21.52
N PRO A 65 30.85 11.18 -22.22
CA PRO A 65 32.25 11.44 -22.51
C PRO A 65 33.02 11.66 -21.22
N LYS A 66 34.23 11.15 -21.17
CA LYS A 66 35.09 11.38 -20.02
C LYS A 66 35.64 12.79 -20.08
N LYS A 67 35.64 13.43 -18.93
CA LYS A 67 36.22 14.77 -18.81
C LYS A 67 37.50 14.69 -18.00
N HIS A 68 38.45 15.46 -18.42
CA HIS A 68 39.77 15.51 -17.76
C HIS A 68 40.07 16.91 -17.31
#